data_a9584ca3789287323a62a97b882f9df7
#
_entry.id   a9584ca3789287323a62a97b882f9df7
#
_cell.length_a   1.000
_cell.length_b   1.000
_cell.length_c   1.000
_cell.angle_alpha   90.00
_cell.angle_beta   90.00
_cell.angle_gamma   90.00
#
_symmetry.space_group_name_H-M   'P 1'
#
loop_
_entity.id
_entity.type
_entity.pdbx_description
1 polymer ?
#
loop_
_entity_poly.entity_id
_entity_poly.type
_entity_poly.pdbx_seq_one_letter_code
_entity_poly.pdbx_strand_id
1 'polypeptide(L)'
;EEGIVFIGPSAETMEAMGDKISARKRMIDAGVPVVPGTQQPLQDVGEACRVCREIGFPVMLKASMGGGGKGMRLIHKEEEVEEAYNAARSESLSSFGDDTVYLEKYVEGPHHIEFQILGDNYGNVVHLCERECSVQRRNQKIVEESPSPFITPELRKEMGEKAVAAAKAVDYSGAGTIEF
;
A
#
# COMPACT_ATOMS: atom_id res chain seq x y z
N GLU A 1 -27.54 -2.91 11.47
CA GLU A 1 -28.71 -2.97 12.36
C GLU A 1 -29.92 -2.26 11.74
N GLU A 2 -29.71 -1.24 10.91
CA GLU A 2 -30.77 -0.46 10.24
C GLU A 2 -31.27 -1.08 8.93
N GLY A 3 -30.80 -2.26 8.55
CA GLY A 3 -31.20 -2.95 7.32
C GLY A 3 -30.72 -2.28 6.02
N ILE A 4 -29.79 -1.32 6.13
CA ILE A 4 -29.21 -0.64 4.98
C ILE A 4 -28.03 -1.46 4.47
N VAL A 5 -28.01 -1.75 3.16
CA VAL A 5 -26.90 -2.45 2.51
C VAL A 5 -25.75 -1.46 2.28
N PHE A 6 -24.60 -1.74 2.91
CA PHE A 6 -23.37 -0.99 2.67
C PHE A 6 -22.72 -1.46 1.37
N ILE A 7 -22.44 -0.53 0.45
CA ILE A 7 -21.71 -0.82 -0.80
C ILE A 7 -20.22 -0.63 -0.52
N GLY A 8 -19.57 -1.70 -0.11
CA GLY A 8 -18.14 -1.71 0.25
C GLY A 8 -17.76 -3.02 0.91
N PRO A 9 -16.48 -3.17 1.30
CA PRO A 9 -15.99 -4.38 1.95
C PRO A 9 -16.60 -4.57 3.35
N SER A 10 -16.53 -5.80 3.86
CA SER A 10 -16.95 -6.10 5.22
C SER A 10 -16.03 -5.42 6.27
N ALA A 11 -16.50 -5.33 7.51
CA ALA A 11 -15.69 -4.80 8.61
C ALA A 11 -14.40 -5.62 8.78
N GLU A 12 -14.48 -6.93 8.67
CA GLU A 12 -13.34 -7.86 8.76
C GLU A 12 -12.32 -7.60 7.64
N THR A 13 -12.78 -7.36 6.41
CA THR A 13 -11.92 -6.99 5.27
C THR A 13 -11.24 -5.63 5.52
N MET A 14 -11.98 -4.65 6.05
CA MET A 14 -11.41 -3.33 6.38
C MET A 14 -10.36 -3.42 7.48
N GLU A 15 -10.59 -4.20 8.54
CA GLU A 15 -9.61 -4.45 9.59
C GLU A 15 -8.37 -5.16 9.05
N ALA A 16 -8.57 -6.19 8.23
CA ALA A 16 -7.47 -6.97 7.64
C ALA A 16 -6.56 -6.13 6.73
N MET A 17 -7.09 -5.10 6.10
CA MET A 17 -6.35 -4.17 5.22
C MET A 17 -5.92 -2.89 5.93
N GLY A 18 -6.42 -2.62 7.12
CA GLY A 18 -6.12 -1.41 7.89
C GLY A 18 -4.70 -1.37 8.44
N ASP A 19 -4.16 -2.53 8.85
CA ASP A 19 -2.75 -2.67 9.21
C ASP A 19 -1.92 -3.01 7.98
N LYS A 20 -1.05 -2.08 7.58
CA LYS A 20 -0.24 -2.19 6.36
C LYS A 20 0.74 -3.38 6.37
N ILE A 21 1.23 -3.79 7.53
CA ILE A 21 2.13 -4.94 7.65
C ILE A 21 1.37 -6.24 7.40
N SER A 22 0.21 -6.39 8.05
CA SER A 22 -0.66 -7.56 7.85
C SER A 22 -1.21 -7.64 6.44
N ALA A 23 -1.64 -6.52 5.86
CA ALA A 23 -2.09 -6.42 4.48
C ALA A 23 -0.99 -6.86 3.51
N ARG A 24 0.25 -6.34 3.69
CA ARG A 24 1.41 -6.70 2.89
C ARG A 24 1.69 -8.21 2.93
N LYS A 25 1.68 -8.82 4.12
CA LYS A 25 1.88 -10.26 4.27
C LYS A 25 0.82 -11.05 3.49
N ARG A 26 -0.46 -10.68 3.59
CA ARG A 26 -1.54 -11.32 2.83
C ARG A 26 -1.32 -11.23 1.33
N MET A 27 -0.84 -10.09 0.82
CA MET A 27 -0.53 -9.92 -0.61
C MET A 27 0.61 -10.83 -1.04
N ILE A 28 1.68 -10.93 -0.25
CA ILE A 28 2.81 -11.84 -0.52
C ILE A 28 2.31 -13.30 -0.56
N ASP A 29 1.52 -13.72 0.43
CA ASP A 29 0.98 -15.08 0.53
C ASP A 29 0.05 -15.41 -0.66
N ALA A 30 -0.63 -14.40 -1.19
CA ALA A 30 -1.47 -14.51 -2.40
C ALA A 30 -0.69 -14.42 -3.72
N GLY A 31 0.64 -14.30 -3.69
CA GLY A 31 1.49 -14.14 -4.88
C GLY A 31 1.30 -12.81 -5.61
N VAL A 32 0.83 -11.80 -4.92
CA VAL A 32 0.73 -10.41 -5.42
C VAL A 32 2.05 -9.70 -5.16
N PRO A 33 2.69 -9.09 -6.17
CA PRO A 33 3.90 -8.33 -5.99
C PRO A 33 3.71 -7.18 -5.01
N VAL A 34 4.70 -6.94 -4.16
CA VAL A 34 4.73 -5.80 -3.25
C VAL A 34 6.08 -5.08 -3.36
N VAL A 35 6.10 -3.79 -3.08
CA VAL A 35 7.34 -3.02 -3.03
C VAL A 35 8.31 -3.69 -2.03
N PRO A 36 9.60 -3.91 -2.34
CA PRO A 36 10.56 -4.46 -1.40
C PRO A 36 10.58 -3.70 -0.07
N GLY A 37 10.57 -4.39 1.06
CA GLY A 37 10.50 -3.75 2.37
C GLY A 37 10.38 -4.75 3.52
N THR A 38 10.25 -4.26 4.75
CA THR A 38 10.10 -5.07 5.94
C THR A 38 8.74 -5.76 5.99
N GLN A 39 8.73 -6.98 6.52
CA GLN A 39 7.50 -7.75 6.78
C GLN A 39 7.09 -7.71 8.26
N GLN A 40 7.91 -7.09 9.09
CA GLN A 40 7.70 -6.92 10.51
C GLN A 40 8.04 -5.48 10.90
N PRO A 41 7.47 -4.98 12.01
CA PRO A 41 7.88 -3.71 12.57
C PRO A 41 9.37 -3.69 12.88
N LEU A 42 10.01 -2.56 12.63
CA LEU A 42 11.39 -2.33 13.03
C LEU A 42 11.48 -2.24 14.55
N GLN A 43 12.43 -2.96 15.13
CA GLN A 43 12.61 -3.03 16.58
C GLN A 43 13.51 -1.89 17.09
N ASP A 44 14.56 -1.58 16.34
CA ASP A 44 15.54 -0.56 16.73
C ASP A 44 16.24 0.07 15.50
N VAL A 45 17.06 1.07 15.76
CA VAL A 45 17.86 1.78 14.75
C VAL A 45 18.87 0.85 14.05
N GLY A 46 19.46 -0.09 14.79
CA GLY A 46 20.43 -1.03 14.23
C GLY A 46 19.79 -1.94 13.18
N GLU A 47 18.60 -2.44 13.45
CA GLU A 47 17.81 -3.17 12.47
C GLU A 47 17.43 -2.29 11.27
N ALA A 48 17.00 -1.07 11.50
CA ALA A 48 16.67 -0.12 10.44
C ALA A 48 17.88 0.11 9.50
N CYS A 49 19.06 0.36 10.05
CA CYS A 49 20.29 0.50 9.24
C CYS A 49 20.62 -0.76 8.42
N ARG A 50 20.49 -1.94 9.03
CA ARG A 50 20.73 -3.22 8.33
C ARG A 50 19.77 -3.40 7.16
N VAL A 51 18.48 -3.20 7.39
CA VAL A 51 17.45 -3.34 6.37
C VAL A 51 17.62 -2.30 5.25
N CYS A 52 17.96 -1.04 5.57
CA CYS A 52 18.25 -0.03 4.57
C CYS A 52 19.39 -0.45 3.63
N ARG A 53 20.46 -1.05 4.16
CA ARG A 53 21.57 -1.57 3.33
C ARG A 53 21.13 -2.74 2.45
N GLU A 54 20.30 -3.63 2.96
CA GLU A 54 19.77 -4.79 2.20
C GLU A 54 18.85 -4.35 1.06
N ILE A 55 17.93 -3.41 1.30
CA ILE A 55 16.98 -2.89 0.30
C ILE A 55 17.70 -1.96 -0.70
N GLY A 56 18.73 -1.24 -0.22
CA GLY A 56 19.43 -0.19 -0.97
C GLY A 56 18.68 1.15 -0.99
N PHE A 57 19.43 2.26 -0.82
CA PHE A 57 18.89 3.61 -0.85
C PHE A 57 18.43 4.05 -2.25
N PRO A 58 17.50 5.01 -2.36
CA PRO A 58 16.70 5.58 -1.29
C PRO A 58 15.64 4.64 -0.75
N VAL A 59 15.25 4.81 0.51
CA VAL A 59 14.17 4.06 1.18
C VAL A 59 13.17 5.02 1.82
N MET A 60 11.95 4.53 2.00
CA MET A 60 10.89 5.25 2.70
C MET A 60 10.58 4.57 4.03
N LEU A 61 10.77 5.27 5.11
CA LEU A 61 10.31 4.88 6.44
C LEU A 61 8.87 5.37 6.62
N LYS A 62 7.99 4.49 7.09
CA LYS A 62 6.55 4.77 7.22
C LYS A 62 6.02 4.30 8.56
N ALA A 63 5.07 5.08 9.13
CA ALA A 63 4.24 4.60 10.22
C ALA A 63 3.33 3.45 9.76
N SER A 64 3.17 2.43 10.59
CA SER A 64 2.27 1.30 10.32
C SER A 64 0.82 1.75 10.30
N MET A 65 0.44 2.55 11.29
CA MET A 65 -0.89 3.16 11.37
C MET A 65 -0.92 4.53 10.71
N GLY A 66 -2.06 4.90 10.12
CA GLY A 66 -2.31 6.24 9.58
C GLY A 66 -2.20 6.35 8.07
N GLY A 67 -2.39 7.59 7.58
CA GLY A 67 -2.43 7.94 6.16
C GLY A 67 -2.11 9.41 5.92
N GLY A 68 -2.23 9.88 4.67
CA GLY A 68 -2.02 11.29 4.32
C GLY A 68 -0.58 11.77 4.41
N GLY A 69 0.41 10.87 4.43
CA GLY A 69 1.84 11.22 4.44
C GLY A 69 2.42 11.55 5.82
N LYS A 70 1.64 11.47 6.90
CA LYS A 70 2.17 11.61 8.27
C LYS A 70 2.98 10.37 8.66
N GLY A 71 4.08 10.60 9.40
CA GLY A 71 4.99 9.52 9.81
C GLY A 71 5.78 8.92 8.64
N MET A 72 5.94 9.64 7.54
CA MET A 72 6.75 9.23 6.38
C MET A 72 8.04 10.02 6.33
N ARG A 73 9.18 9.32 6.12
CA ARG A 73 10.50 9.92 5.95
C ARG A 73 11.24 9.25 4.81
N LEU A 74 11.65 10.05 3.83
CA LEU A 74 12.53 9.61 2.76
C LEU A 74 13.97 9.68 3.26
N ILE A 75 14.71 8.58 3.07
CA ILE A 75 16.09 8.41 3.55
C ILE A 75 16.96 8.09 2.33
N HIS A 76 17.93 8.94 2.07
CA HIS A 76 18.82 8.81 0.93
C HIS A 76 20.16 8.12 1.27
N LYS A 77 20.56 8.12 2.53
CA LYS A 77 21.85 7.58 2.99
C LYS A 77 21.79 7.14 4.45
N GLU A 78 22.72 6.32 4.84
CA GLU A 78 22.75 5.66 6.14
C GLU A 78 22.78 6.62 7.33
N GLU A 79 23.50 7.73 7.21
CA GLU A 79 23.64 8.72 8.28
C GLU A 79 22.32 9.39 8.68
N GLU A 80 21.31 9.31 7.83
CA GLU A 80 19.98 9.88 8.07
C GLU A 80 19.03 8.91 8.81
N VAL A 81 19.38 7.62 8.89
CA VAL A 81 18.46 6.56 9.37
C VAL A 81 18.04 6.79 10.81
N GLU A 82 18.99 7.09 11.72
CA GLU A 82 18.69 7.25 13.15
C GLU A 82 17.75 8.43 13.42
N GLU A 83 18.05 9.59 12.82
CA GLU A 83 17.20 10.77 12.95
C GLU A 83 15.80 10.53 12.38
N ALA A 84 15.71 9.96 11.18
CA ALA A 84 14.45 9.64 10.53
C ALA A 84 13.61 8.63 11.33
N TYR A 85 14.26 7.59 11.88
CA TYR A 85 13.61 6.56 12.69
C TYR A 85 12.98 7.16 13.95
N ASN A 86 13.75 7.94 14.72
CA ASN A 86 13.28 8.57 15.94
C ASN A 86 12.17 9.59 15.68
N ALA A 87 12.31 10.41 14.63
CA ALA A 87 11.31 11.40 14.25
C ALA A 87 10.00 10.76 13.78
N ALA A 88 10.06 9.71 12.96
CA ALA A 88 8.86 9.03 12.47
C ALA A 88 8.09 8.34 13.60
N ARG A 89 8.79 7.68 14.55
CA ARG A 89 8.17 7.06 15.72
C ARG A 89 7.49 8.08 16.61
N SER A 90 8.17 9.18 16.92
CA SER A 90 7.62 10.26 17.75
C SER A 90 6.37 10.88 17.13
N GLU A 91 6.40 11.15 15.81
CA GLU A 91 5.25 11.69 15.08
C GLU A 91 4.09 10.68 15.05
N SER A 92 4.39 9.39 14.82
CA SER A 92 3.39 8.33 14.79
C SER A 92 2.70 8.16 16.13
N LEU A 93 3.49 8.10 17.21
CA LEU A 93 2.96 8.00 18.58
C LEU A 93 2.05 9.18 18.92
N SER A 94 2.46 10.40 18.59
CA SER A 94 1.67 11.61 18.89
C SER A 94 0.42 11.72 18.05
N SER A 95 0.43 11.21 16.81
CA SER A 95 -0.69 11.36 15.87
C SER A 95 -1.68 10.20 15.92
N PHE A 96 -1.21 8.99 16.21
CA PHE A 96 -1.98 7.75 16.08
C PHE A 96 -1.98 6.87 17.34
N GLY A 97 -1.17 7.22 18.35
CA GLY A 97 -1.05 6.43 19.59
C GLY A 97 -0.22 5.14 19.43
N ASP A 98 0.44 4.96 18.28
CA ASP A 98 1.26 3.80 17.94
C ASP A 98 2.56 4.31 17.30
N ASP A 99 3.71 3.83 17.80
CA ASP A 99 5.03 4.23 17.34
C ASP A 99 5.64 3.21 16.34
N THR A 100 4.86 2.26 15.89
CA THR A 100 5.27 1.21 14.96
C THR A 100 5.62 1.80 13.60
N VAL A 101 6.84 1.49 13.12
CA VAL A 101 7.35 1.93 11.83
C VAL A 101 7.91 0.75 11.02
N TYR A 102 7.90 0.88 9.71
CA TYR A 102 8.44 -0.08 8.76
C TYR A 102 9.15 0.62 7.60
N LEU A 103 9.96 -0.12 6.83
CA LEU A 103 10.72 0.38 5.69
C LEU A 103 10.23 -0.23 4.38
N GLU A 104 10.22 0.60 3.33
CA GLU A 104 10.00 0.17 1.95
C GLU A 104 11.04 0.81 1.03
N LYS A 105 11.33 0.14 -0.09
CA LYS A 105 12.08 0.75 -1.18
C LYS A 105 11.34 1.97 -1.68
N TYR A 106 12.04 3.09 -1.80
CA TYR A 106 11.49 4.24 -2.50
C TYR A 106 11.58 4.05 -4.02
N VAL A 107 10.45 4.17 -4.68
CA VAL A 107 10.36 4.08 -6.15
C VAL A 107 10.44 5.49 -6.72
N GLU A 108 11.45 5.77 -7.52
CA GLU A 108 11.63 7.08 -8.16
C GLU A 108 10.82 7.16 -9.44
N GLY A 109 10.09 8.27 -9.63
CA GLY A 109 9.25 8.48 -10.80
C GLY A 109 8.15 7.44 -10.99
N PRO A 110 7.40 7.04 -9.94
CA PRO A 110 6.41 5.99 -10.06
C PRO A 110 5.21 6.44 -10.88
N HIS A 111 4.59 5.48 -11.56
CA HIS A 111 3.21 5.63 -12.02
C HIS A 111 2.26 5.13 -10.92
N HIS A 112 1.15 5.85 -10.73
CA HIS A 112 0.07 5.41 -9.85
C HIS A 112 -1.04 4.84 -10.73
N ILE A 113 -1.11 3.52 -10.78
CA ILE A 113 -2.10 2.78 -11.56
C ILE A 113 -3.06 2.10 -10.60
N GLU A 114 -4.35 2.27 -10.81
CA GLU A 114 -5.35 1.57 -10.00
C GLU A 114 -6.29 0.73 -10.87
N PHE A 115 -6.62 -0.46 -10.39
CA PHE A 115 -7.60 -1.32 -11.04
C PHE A 115 -8.93 -1.26 -10.32
N GLN A 116 -10.00 -0.94 -11.04
CA GLN A 116 -11.35 -1.06 -10.51
C GLN A 116 -11.71 -2.53 -10.37
N ILE A 117 -12.09 -2.96 -9.18
CA ILE A 117 -12.59 -4.31 -8.92
C ILE A 117 -14.07 -4.28 -8.55
N LEU A 118 -14.72 -5.41 -8.80
CA LEU A 118 -16.09 -5.67 -8.38
C LEU A 118 -16.18 -7.13 -7.89
N GLY A 119 -16.54 -7.30 -6.62
CA GLY A 119 -16.76 -8.60 -6.00
C GLY A 119 -18.23 -8.82 -5.65
N ASP A 120 -18.74 -10.03 -5.88
CA ASP A 120 -20.06 -10.44 -5.41
C ASP A 120 -19.99 -11.19 -4.07
N ASN A 121 -21.14 -11.53 -3.50
CA ASN A 121 -21.24 -12.28 -2.25
C ASN A 121 -21.02 -13.79 -2.42
N TYR A 122 -20.68 -14.25 -3.62
CA TYR A 122 -20.47 -15.66 -3.95
C TYR A 122 -19.00 -16.00 -4.22
N GLY A 123 -18.10 -15.01 -4.01
CA GLY A 123 -16.67 -15.16 -4.23
C GLY A 123 -16.20 -14.92 -5.67
N ASN A 124 -17.07 -14.43 -6.55
CA ASN A 124 -16.64 -14.00 -7.86
C ASN A 124 -16.08 -12.58 -7.76
N VAL A 125 -14.91 -12.37 -8.35
CA VAL A 125 -14.25 -11.06 -8.44
C VAL A 125 -13.80 -10.84 -9.87
N VAL A 126 -14.11 -9.67 -10.42
CA VAL A 126 -13.65 -9.20 -11.73
C VAL A 126 -12.97 -7.84 -11.60
N HIS A 127 -12.12 -7.51 -12.58
CA HIS A 127 -11.60 -6.15 -12.72
C HIS A 127 -12.22 -5.48 -13.97
N LEU A 128 -12.37 -4.16 -13.91
CA LEU A 128 -12.92 -3.33 -14.98
C LEU A 128 -11.84 -2.45 -15.63
N CYS A 129 -10.65 -2.99 -15.77
CA CYS A 129 -9.44 -2.31 -16.23
C CYS A 129 -8.93 -1.22 -15.27
N GLU A 130 -7.93 -0.48 -15.73
CA GLU A 130 -7.16 0.46 -14.93
C GLU A 130 -7.53 1.92 -15.17
N ARG A 131 -7.11 2.75 -14.22
CA ARG A 131 -6.98 4.19 -14.33
C ARG A 131 -5.53 4.60 -14.09
N GLU A 132 -5.03 5.56 -14.84
CA GLU A 132 -3.77 6.26 -14.61
C GLU A 132 -4.04 7.46 -13.71
N CYS A 133 -3.44 7.47 -12.52
CA CYS A 133 -3.70 8.47 -11.48
C CYS A 133 -2.42 9.19 -11.04
N SER A 134 -1.37 9.22 -11.86
CA SER A 134 -0.06 9.79 -11.49
C SER A 134 -0.07 11.30 -11.35
N VAL A 135 -1.03 12.00 -11.98
CA VAL A 135 -1.15 13.46 -11.87
C VAL A 135 -1.77 13.82 -10.52
N GLN A 136 -0.93 14.11 -9.55
CA GLN A 136 -1.33 14.33 -8.16
C GLN A 136 -0.75 15.63 -7.60
N ARG A 137 -1.43 16.19 -6.60
CA ARG A 137 -0.93 17.29 -5.77
C ARG A 137 -0.94 16.87 -4.31
N ARG A 138 0.22 16.75 -3.71
CA ARG A 138 0.37 16.32 -2.29
C ARG A 138 -0.38 15.00 -2.00
N ASN A 139 -0.19 13.99 -2.86
CA ASN A 139 -0.86 12.69 -2.83
C ASN A 139 -2.38 12.72 -3.08
N GLN A 140 -2.92 13.81 -3.59
CA GLN A 140 -4.30 13.92 -4.02
C GLN A 140 -4.39 13.78 -5.53
N LYS A 141 -5.18 12.85 -6.02
CA LYS A 141 -5.46 12.63 -7.45
C LYS A 141 -6.15 13.87 -8.02
N ILE A 142 -5.62 14.44 -9.10
CA ILE A 142 -6.16 15.63 -9.77
C ILE A 142 -6.71 15.29 -11.15
N VAL A 143 -6.00 14.41 -11.90
CA VAL A 143 -6.42 13.92 -13.20
C VAL A 143 -6.35 12.41 -13.17
N GLU A 144 -7.39 11.77 -13.62
CA GLU A 144 -7.47 10.33 -13.84
C GLU A 144 -7.86 10.08 -15.29
N GLU A 145 -7.17 9.18 -15.95
CA GLU A 145 -7.46 8.79 -17.33
C GLU A 145 -7.54 7.27 -17.50
N SER A 146 -8.38 6.83 -18.40
CA SER A 146 -8.56 5.42 -18.73
C SER A 146 -8.78 5.26 -20.23
N PRO A 147 -8.08 4.30 -20.89
CA PRO A 147 -7.03 3.46 -20.33
C PRO A 147 -5.73 4.24 -20.08
N SER A 148 -4.83 3.68 -19.26
CA SER A 148 -3.50 4.27 -19.07
C SER A 148 -2.68 4.25 -20.37
N PRO A 149 -2.10 5.38 -20.77
CA PRO A 149 -1.20 5.42 -21.94
C PRO A 149 0.14 4.71 -21.66
N PHE A 150 0.48 4.46 -20.40
CA PHE A 150 1.71 3.79 -19.96
C PHE A 150 1.60 2.26 -20.02
N ILE A 151 0.41 1.71 -19.78
CA ILE A 151 0.18 0.27 -19.63
C ILE A 151 -0.02 -0.42 -20.98
N THR A 152 0.84 -1.45 -21.28
CA THR A 152 0.63 -2.32 -22.44
C THR A 152 -0.51 -3.31 -22.21
N PRO A 153 -1.09 -3.91 -23.29
CA PRO A 153 -2.12 -4.94 -23.13
C PRO A 153 -1.68 -6.13 -22.25
N GLU A 154 -0.41 -6.55 -22.37
CA GLU A 154 0.16 -7.65 -21.62
C GLU A 154 0.27 -7.30 -20.14
N LEU A 155 0.80 -6.10 -19.83
CA LEU A 155 0.91 -5.61 -18.45
C LEU A 155 -0.47 -5.39 -17.82
N ARG A 156 -1.45 -4.87 -18.59
CA ARG A 156 -2.85 -4.74 -18.14
C ARG A 156 -3.43 -6.07 -17.71
N LYS A 157 -3.19 -7.12 -18.50
CA LYS A 157 -3.66 -8.46 -18.18
C LYS A 157 -3.02 -8.97 -16.89
N GLU A 158 -1.68 -8.88 -16.79
CA GLU A 158 -0.94 -9.34 -15.61
C GLU A 158 -1.37 -8.60 -14.33
N MET A 159 -1.41 -7.26 -14.37
CA MET A 159 -1.83 -6.45 -13.23
C MET A 159 -3.29 -6.69 -12.85
N GLY A 160 -4.18 -6.84 -13.83
CA GLY A 160 -5.59 -7.18 -13.61
C GLY A 160 -5.77 -8.53 -12.91
N GLU A 161 -5.01 -9.55 -13.31
CA GLU A 161 -4.99 -10.86 -12.64
C GLU A 161 -4.50 -10.72 -11.18
N LYS A 162 -3.49 -9.88 -10.92
CA LYS A 162 -2.98 -9.59 -9.57
C LYS A 162 -4.00 -8.79 -8.74
N ALA A 163 -4.71 -7.84 -9.34
CA ALA A 163 -5.78 -7.11 -8.67
C ALA A 163 -6.91 -8.04 -8.22
N VAL A 164 -7.33 -8.97 -9.07
CA VAL A 164 -8.33 -10.00 -8.72
C VAL A 164 -7.81 -10.93 -7.62
N ALA A 165 -6.55 -11.36 -7.70
CA ALA A 165 -5.94 -12.21 -6.67
C ALA A 165 -5.89 -11.49 -5.31
N ALA A 166 -5.49 -10.21 -5.29
CA ALA A 166 -5.46 -9.38 -4.09
C ALA A 166 -6.84 -9.27 -3.43
N ALA A 167 -7.87 -8.99 -4.23
CA ALA A 167 -9.24 -8.87 -3.73
C ALA A 167 -9.79 -10.20 -3.18
N LYS A 168 -9.50 -11.32 -3.85
CA LYS A 168 -9.89 -12.66 -3.37
C LYS A 168 -9.19 -13.04 -2.08
N ALA A 169 -7.92 -12.64 -1.88
CA ALA A 169 -7.15 -12.95 -0.68
C ALA A 169 -7.72 -12.33 0.61
N VAL A 170 -8.62 -11.36 0.48
CA VAL A 170 -9.26 -10.66 1.60
C VAL A 170 -10.80 -10.78 1.56
N ASP A 171 -11.33 -11.72 0.77
CA ASP A 171 -12.77 -11.93 0.60
C ASP A 171 -13.53 -10.63 0.29
N TYR A 172 -12.96 -9.82 -0.63
CA TYR A 172 -13.51 -8.51 -0.98
C TYR A 172 -14.86 -8.62 -1.66
N SER A 173 -15.86 -7.91 -1.17
CA SER A 173 -17.18 -7.76 -1.78
C SER A 173 -17.52 -6.30 -2.02
N GLY A 174 -18.32 -6.01 -3.06
CA GLY A 174 -18.66 -4.66 -3.47
C GLY A 174 -17.68 -4.09 -4.48
N ALA A 175 -17.76 -2.77 -4.69
CA ALA A 175 -16.87 -2.03 -5.58
C ALA A 175 -15.66 -1.50 -4.82
N GLY A 176 -14.49 -1.56 -5.43
CA GLY A 176 -13.25 -1.04 -4.85
C GLY A 176 -12.13 -0.91 -5.85
N THR A 177 -10.96 -0.49 -5.38
CA THR A 177 -9.76 -0.32 -6.19
C THR A 177 -8.58 -1.04 -5.57
N ILE A 178 -7.71 -1.57 -6.43
CA ILE A 178 -6.36 -2.04 -6.06
C ILE A 178 -5.36 -1.10 -6.73
N GLU A 179 -4.53 -0.46 -5.92
CA GLU A 179 -3.51 0.49 -6.35
C GLU A 179 -2.14 -0.19 -6.50
N PHE A 180 -1.45 0.16 -7.61
CA PHE A 180 -0.11 -0.31 -7.97
C PHE A 180 0.85 0.85 -8.19
#